data_0009230d522386b467fd35794a2df851
#
_entry.id   0009230d522386b467fd35794a2df851
#
_cell.length_a   1.000
_cell.length_b   1.000
_cell.length_c   1.000
_cell.angle_alpha   90.00
_cell.angle_beta   90.00
_cell.angle_gamma   90.00
#
_symmetry.space_group_name_H-M   'P 1'
#
loop_
_entity.id
_entity.type
_entity.pdbx_description
1 polymer ?
#
loop_
_entity_poly.entity_id
_entity_poly.type
_entity_poly.pdbx_seq_one_letter_code
_entity_poly.pdbx_strand_id
1 'polypeptide(L)'
;MQSNAQSNAQPDKNTVMQNAIALYSPKQIYDLEKNWFSKNDSFALMQQAAWQLAHIIKQESNNQKGSRLQKSSHPQKSVLVVAGAGNNGGDAWLVAHYVNQLCPHWSVTVVQVAAPTTLDSQTAKHLY
;
A
#
# COMPACT_ATOMS: atom_id res chain seq x y z
N MET A 1 -11.95 37.11 50.88
CA MET A 1 -10.86 37.18 49.91
C MET A 1 -10.48 35.73 49.56
N GLN A 2 -10.93 35.24 48.38
CA GLN A 2 -10.59 33.92 47.88
C GLN A 2 -9.61 34.11 46.69
N SER A 3 -8.41 33.60 46.83
CA SER A 3 -7.37 33.63 45.80
C SER A 3 -7.55 32.42 44.87
N ASN A 4 -7.96 32.64 43.65
CA ASN A 4 -7.94 31.62 42.57
C ASN A 4 -6.50 31.41 42.11
N ALA A 5 -5.94 30.25 42.45
CA ALA A 5 -4.72 29.75 41.86
C ALA A 5 -5.08 29.04 40.54
N GLN A 6 -4.84 29.69 39.39
CA GLN A 6 -4.86 29.03 38.09
C GLN A 6 -3.61 28.16 37.96
N SER A 7 -3.81 26.86 37.95
CA SER A 7 -2.79 25.87 37.60
C SER A 7 -2.55 25.90 36.09
N ASN A 8 -1.47 26.52 35.66
CA ASN A 8 -0.93 26.38 34.31
C ASN A 8 -0.25 25.01 34.18
N ALA A 9 -1.03 23.99 33.84
CA ALA A 9 -0.47 22.71 33.44
C ALA A 9 0.10 22.86 32.02
N GLN A 10 1.44 22.95 31.91
CA GLN A 10 2.11 22.78 30.63
C GLN A 10 1.86 21.35 30.11
N PRO A 11 1.54 21.19 28.81
CA PRO A 11 1.37 19.86 28.24
C PRO A 11 2.71 19.11 28.36
N ASP A 12 2.64 17.90 28.88
CA ASP A 12 3.79 17.01 29.05
C ASP A 12 4.46 16.77 27.68
N LYS A 13 5.74 17.13 27.58
CA LYS A 13 6.54 16.99 26.35
C LYS A 13 6.63 15.55 25.86
N ASN A 14 6.37 14.57 26.71
CA ASN A 14 6.37 13.15 26.36
C ASN A 14 5.11 12.72 25.60
N THR A 15 3.98 13.40 25.76
CA THR A 15 2.72 13.03 25.08
C THR A 15 2.76 13.41 23.59
N VAL A 16 3.52 14.43 23.21
CA VAL A 16 3.64 14.89 21.82
C VAL A 16 4.53 13.95 20.98
N MET A 17 5.45 13.23 21.61
CA MET A 17 6.37 12.33 20.89
C MET A 17 5.76 10.97 20.51
N GLN A 18 4.66 10.55 21.14
CA GLN A 18 4.04 9.24 20.89
C GLN A 18 3.34 9.13 19.53
N ASN A 19 3.07 10.24 18.86
CA ASN A 19 2.42 10.29 17.53
C ASN A 19 3.33 10.81 16.42
N ALA A 20 4.63 10.95 16.66
CA ALA A 20 5.56 11.39 15.64
C ALA A 20 5.83 10.26 14.64
N ILE A 21 5.42 10.47 13.39
CA ILE A 21 5.77 9.58 12.27
C ILE A 21 7.20 9.92 11.84
N ALA A 22 8.09 8.93 11.85
CA ALA A 22 9.45 9.11 11.35
C ALA A 22 9.41 9.37 9.83
N LEU A 23 9.99 10.49 9.41
CA LEU A 23 10.16 10.83 8.00
C LEU A 23 11.61 10.56 7.59
N TYR A 24 11.76 9.84 6.49
CA TYR A 24 13.07 9.50 5.94
C TYR A 24 13.29 10.23 4.61
N SER A 25 14.50 10.70 4.38
CA SER A 25 14.89 11.23 3.06
C SER A 25 15.01 10.09 2.04
N PRO A 26 14.88 10.36 0.73
CA PRO A 26 15.08 9.36 -0.32
C PRO A 26 16.42 8.62 -0.20
N LYS A 27 17.49 9.33 0.19
CA LYS A 27 18.80 8.73 0.41
C LYS A 27 18.80 7.73 1.57
N GLN A 28 18.16 8.05 2.68
CA GLN A 28 18.04 7.14 3.82
C GLN A 28 17.26 5.88 3.46
N ILE A 29 16.16 6.01 2.71
CA ILE A 29 15.39 4.88 2.20
C ILE A 29 16.28 4.01 1.30
N TYR A 30 16.97 4.62 0.32
CA TYR A 30 17.86 3.89 -0.58
C TYR A 30 18.97 3.11 0.16
N ASP A 31 19.59 3.73 1.17
CA ASP A 31 20.66 3.10 1.96
C ASP A 31 20.10 1.91 2.79
N LEU A 32 18.88 2.05 3.34
CA LEU A 32 18.19 0.98 4.05
C LEU A 32 17.86 -0.19 3.11
N GLU A 33 17.28 0.10 1.95
CA GLU A 33 16.94 -0.90 0.93
C GLU A 33 18.18 -1.64 0.44
N LYS A 34 19.25 -0.92 0.13
CA LYS A 34 20.51 -1.51 -0.30
C LYS A 34 21.09 -2.48 0.74
N ASN A 35 21.07 -2.09 2.02
CA ASN A 35 21.53 -2.96 3.10
C ASN A 35 20.61 -4.18 3.27
N TRP A 36 19.30 -4.00 3.13
CA TRP A 36 18.34 -5.10 3.22
C TRP A 36 18.50 -6.09 2.06
N PHE A 37 18.59 -5.62 0.81
CA PHE A 37 18.76 -6.43 -0.39
C PHE A 37 20.09 -7.17 -0.46
N SER A 38 21.12 -6.71 0.26
CA SER A 38 22.38 -7.44 0.35
C SER A 38 22.25 -8.79 1.10
N LYS A 39 21.17 -8.96 1.87
CA LYS A 39 20.94 -10.11 2.76
C LYS A 39 19.62 -10.85 2.47
N ASN A 40 18.73 -10.25 1.70
CA ASN A 40 17.38 -10.73 1.48
C ASN A 40 17.00 -10.66 0.01
N ASP A 41 16.05 -11.48 -0.37
CA ASP A 41 15.47 -11.44 -1.70
C ASP A 41 14.58 -10.21 -1.88
N SER A 42 14.84 -9.42 -2.92
CA SER A 42 14.05 -8.24 -3.25
C SER A 42 12.61 -8.58 -3.63
N PHE A 43 12.39 -9.77 -4.21
CA PHE A 43 11.06 -10.25 -4.57
C PHE A 43 10.20 -10.51 -3.33
N ALA A 44 10.77 -11.04 -2.26
CA ALA A 44 10.05 -11.27 -1.00
C ALA A 44 9.51 -9.95 -0.39
N LEU A 45 10.29 -8.87 -0.44
CA LEU A 45 9.81 -7.55 0.01
C LEU A 45 8.68 -7.03 -0.85
N MET A 46 8.80 -7.14 -2.17
CA MET A 46 7.77 -6.75 -3.13
C MET A 46 6.47 -7.54 -2.91
N GLN A 47 6.57 -8.85 -2.67
CA GLN A 47 5.41 -9.69 -2.33
C GLN A 47 4.71 -9.20 -1.05
N GLN A 48 5.47 -8.89 0.01
CA GLN A 48 4.91 -8.37 1.24
C GLN A 48 4.19 -7.02 1.04
N ALA A 49 4.81 -6.10 0.31
CA ALA A 49 4.22 -4.79 0.02
C ALA A 49 2.92 -4.94 -0.78
N ALA A 50 2.94 -5.75 -1.84
CA ALA A 50 1.76 -6.00 -2.68
C ALA A 50 0.63 -6.70 -1.91
N TRP A 51 0.96 -7.64 -1.03
CA TRP A 51 0.00 -8.30 -0.14
C TRP A 51 -0.70 -7.31 0.79
N GLN A 52 0.06 -6.43 1.44
CA GLN A 52 -0.50 -5.40 2.32
C GLN A 52 -1.41 -4.43 1.55
N LEU A 53 -0.99 -4.01 0.36
CA LEU A 53 -1.79 -3.13 -0.47
C LEU A 53 -3.10 -3.79 -0.93
N ALA A 54 -3.08 -5.07 -1.28
CA ALA A 54 -4.29 -5.82 -1.63
C ALA A 54 -5.29 -5.89 -0.45
N HIS A 55 -4.80 -6.04 0.78
CA HIS A 55 -5.63 -5.97 1.99
C HIS A 55 -6.26 -4.59 2.19
N ILE A 56 -5.50 -3.51 1.99
CA ILE A 56 -6.01 -2.13 2.07
C ILE A 56 -7.13 -1.92 1.03
N ILE A 57 -6.92 -2.33 -0.21
CA ILE A 57 -7.92 -2.23 -1.29
C ILE A 57 -9.21 -2.95 -0.90
N LYS A 58 -9.11 -4.16 -0.37
CA LYS A 58 -10.27 -4.93 0.13
C LYS A 58 -10.99 -4.18 1.25
N GLN A 59 -10.25 -3.63 2.19
CA GLN A 59 -10.77 -2.92 3.37
C GLN A 59 -11.50 -1.64 2.97
N GLU A 60 -10.86 -0.79 2.16
CA GLU A 60 -11.43 0.47 1.67
C GLU A 60 -12.69 0.24 0.82
N SER A 61 -12.66 -0.78 -0.03
CA SER A 61 -13.85 -1.15 -0.81
C SER A 61 -15.02 -1.61 0.05
N ASN A 62 -14.80 -2.13 1.25
CA ASN A 62 -15.87 -2.48 2.19
C ASN A 62 -16.40 -1.27 2.95
N ASN A 63 -15.55 -0.25 3.19
CA ASN A 63 -15.92 0.99 3.88
C ASN A 63 -16.82 1.89 3.02
N GLN A 64 -16.78 1.77 1.70
CA GLN A 64 -17.59 2.55 0.75
C GLN A 64 -19.08 2.19 0.70
N LYS A 65 -19.60 1.38 1.64
CA LYS A 65 -21.02 0.97 1.70
C LYS A 65 -22.05 2.11 1.88
N GLY A 66 -21.59 3.36 1.93
CA GLY A 66 -22.43 4.55 2.16
C GLY A 66 -22.96 5.27 0.90
N SER A 67 -22.56 4.91 -0.30
CA SER A 67 -23.05 5.60 -1.51
C SER A 67 -24.42 5.03 -1.95
N ARG A 68 -25.45 5.83 -1.67
CA ARG A 68 -26.89 5.50 -1.75
C ARG A 68 -27.47 5.27 -3.15
N LEU A 69 -26.72 5.01 -4.20
CA LEU A 69 -27.23 5.06 -5.57
C LEU A 69 -27.27 3.73 -6.35
N GLN A 70 -27.03 2.58 -5.72
CA GLN A 70 -27.20 1.32 -6.47
C GLN A 70 -28.17 0.34 -5.79
N LYS A 71 -29.42 0.38 -6.23
CA LYS A 71 -30.44 -0.67 -6.05
C LYS A 71 -30.20 -1.85 -7.01
N SER A 72 -28.96 -2.31 -7.19
CA SER A 72 -28.72 -3.58 -7.87
C SER A 72 -28.38 -4.64 -6.83
N SER A 73 -29.09 -5.72 -6.86
CA SER A 73 -28.83 -6.92 -6.09
C SER A 73 -27.42 -7.43 -6.43
N HIS A 74 -26.43 -7.12 -5.59
CA HIS A 74 -25.00 -7.48 -5.70
C HIS A 74 -24.25 -6.80 -6.85
N PRO A 75 -23.84 -5.53 -6.73
CA PRO A 75 -22.93 -4.94 -7.70
C PRO A 75 -21.60 -5.70 -7.64
N GLN A 76 -21.24 -6.34 -8.76
CA GLN A 76 -19.95 -6.97 -8.90
C GLN A 76 -18.88 -5.87 -8.80
N LYS A 77 -18.02 -5.94 -7.78
CA LYS A 77 -16.92 -5.00 -7.62
C LYS A 77 -15.87 -5.26 -8.70
N SER A 78 -15.28 -4.18 -9.21
CA SER A 78 -14.21 -4.25 -10.19
C SER A 78 -13.01 -3.42 -9.76
N VAL A 79 -11.83 -3.90 -10.10
CA VAL A 79 -10.54 -3.22 -9.87
C VAL A 79 -9.81 -3.15 -11.20
N LEU A 80 -9.39 -1.95 -11.57
CA LEU A 80 -8.49 -1.71 -12.69
C LEU A 80 -7.10 -1.43 -12.14
N VAL A 81 -6.14 -2.26 -12.54
CA VAL A 81 -4.72 -2.08 -12.21
C VAL A 81 -3.98 -1.63 -13.46
N VAL A 82 -3.24 -0.53 -13.36
CA VAL A 82 -2.41 -0.02 -14.46
C VAL A 82 -0.96 -0.33 -14.15
N ALA A 83 -0.36 -1.23 -14.92
CA ALA A 83 1.01 -1.69 -14.76
C ALA A 83 1.94 -0.95 -15.76
N GLY A 84 2.96 -0.29 -15.21
CA GLY A 84 4.04 0.32 -15.98
C GLY A 84 5.19 -0.65 -16.24
N ALA A 85 6.33 -0.10 -16.68
CA ALA A 85 7.59 -0.82 -16.77
C ALA A 85 8.33 -0.86 -15.41
N GLY A 86 9.28 -1.79 -15.26
CA GLY A 86 10.17 -1.90 -14.10
C GLY A 86 9.48 -2.44 -12.84
N ASN A 87 10.10 -2.16 -11.68
CA ASN A 87 9.67 -2.72 -10.39
C ASN A 87 8.24 -2.31 -10.00
N ASN A 88 7.85 -1.07 -10.25
CA ASN A 88 6.49 -0.59 -9.97
C ASN A 88 5.43 -1.33 -10.80
N GLY A 89 5.77 -1.73 -12.03
CA GLY A 89 4.92 -2.60 -12.85
C GLY A 89 4.79 -3.99 -12.23
N GLY A 90 5.89 -4.54 -11.72
CA GLY A 90 5.90 -5.80 -10.98
C GLY A 90 5.03 -5.75 -9.73
N ASP A 91 5.12 -4.69 -8.94
CA ASP A 91 4.25 -4.46 -7.78
C ASP A 91 2.77 -4.46 -8.19
N ALA A 92 2.43 -3.77 -9.29
CA ALA A 92 1.06 -3.70 -9.78
C ALA A 92 0.50 -5.09 -10.16
N TRP A 93 1.30 -5.92 -10.83
CA TRP A 93 0.92 -7.30 -11.16
C TRP A 93 0.70 -8.16 -9.91
N LEU A 94 1.60 -8.06 -8.92
CA LEU A 94 1.46 -8.77 -7.65
C LEU A 94 0.22 -8.32 -6.88
N VAL A 95 -0.07 -7.03 -6.86
CA VAL A 95 -1.31 -6.49 -6.25
C VAL A 95 -2.53 -7.07 -6.93
N ALA A 96 -2.58 -7.07 -8.27
CA ALA A 96 -3.68 -7.67 -9.01
C ALA A 96 -3.88 -9.16 -8.67
N HIS A 97 -2.78 -9.91 -8.60
CA HIS A 97 -2.78 -11.32 -8.21
C HIS A 97 -3.38 -11.51 -6.81
N TYR A 98 -2.91 -10.76 -5.81
CA TYR A 98 -3.39 -10.89 -4.44
C TYR A 98 -4.81 -10.38 -4.24
N VAL A 99 -5.24 -9.33 -4.96
CA VAL A 99 -6.64 -8.89 -4.95
C VAL A 99 -7.54 -10.00 -5.50
N ASN A 100 -7.14 -10.67 -6.58
CA ASN A 100 -7.90 -11.79 -7.14
C ASN A 100 -8.00 -12.97 -6.15
N GLN A 101 -6.92 -13.27 -5.41
CA GLN A 101 -6.94 -14.30 -4.36
C GLN A 101 -7.84 -13.92 -3.17
N LEU A 102 -7.74 -12.68 -2.69
CA LEU A 102 -8.48 -12.20 -1.52
C LEU A 102 -9.96 -11.93 -1.80
N CYS A 103 -10.29 -11.68 -3.04
CA CYS A 103 -11.62 -11.26 -3.49
C CYS A 103 -12.03 -12.01 -4.79
N PRO A 104 -12.24 -13.33 -4.75
CA PRO A 104 -12.45 -14.15 -5.95
C PRO A 104 -13.74 -13.79 -6.73
N HIS A 105 -14.64 -13.01 -6.13
CA HIS A 105 -15.86 -12.54 -6.79
C HIS A 105 -15.72 -11.15 -7.42
N TRP A 106 -14.53 -10.55 -7.36
CA TRP A 106 -14.28 -9.26 -7.99
C TRP A 106 -13.76 -9.47 -9.41
N SER A 107 -14.05 -8.52 -10.30
CA SER A 107 -13.41 -8.44 -11.61
C SER A 107 -12.11 -7.66 -11.48
N VAL A 108 -10.98 -8.32 -11.71
CA VAL A 108 -9.67 -7.68 -11.71
C VAL A 108 -9.18 -7.61 -13.15
N THR A 109 -8.94 -6.38 -13.63
CA THR A 109 -8.40 -6.12 -14.97
C THR A 109 -7.05 -5.45 -14.83
N VAL A 110 -6.04 -5.97 -15.54
CA VAL A 110 -4.72 -5.35 -15.62
C VAL A 110 -4.52 -4.75 -17.01
N VAL A 111 -4.15 -3.48 -17.04
CA VAL A 111 -3.74 -2.78 -18.28
C VAL A 111 -2.25 -2.50 -18.19
N GLN A 112 -1.49 -3.08 -19.10
CA GLN A 112 -0.07 -2.85 -19.21
C GLN A 112 0.21 -1.70 -20.18
N VAL A 113 0.87 -0.64 -19.70
CA VAL A 113 1.16 0.58 -20.48
C VAL A 113 2.58 0.61 -21.06
N ALA A 114 3.41 -0.40 -20.76
CA ALA A 114 4.76 -0.53 -21.30
C ALA A 114 5.03 -1.99 -21.67
N ALA A 115 5.86 -2.18 -22.71
CA ALA A 115 6.23 -3.52 -23.17
C ALA A 115 7.00 -4.30 -22.07
N PRO A 116 6.73 -5.60 -21.90
CA PRO A 116 7.43 -6.45 -20.91
C PRO A 116 8.94 -6.51 -21.09
N THR A 117 9.42 -6.28 -22.33
CA THR A 117 10.85 -6.32 -22.69
C THR A 117 11.70 -5.26 -21.99
N THR A 118 11.09 -4.25 -21.37
CA THR A 118 11.78 -3.22 -20.58
C THR A 118 11.86 -3.56 -19.08
N LEU A 119 11.33 -4.71 -18.67
CA LEU A 119 11.37 -5.17 -17.28
C LEU A 119 12.71 -5.85 -17.01
N ASP A 120 13.72 -5.08 -16.61
CA ASP A 120 15.04 -5.60 -16.20
C ASP A 120 15.04 -6.24 -14.80
N SER A 121 13.93 -6.17 -14.09
CA SER A 121 13.86 -6.71 -12.74
C SER A 121 13.72 -8.24 -12.76
N GLN A 122 14.37 -8.91 -11.81
CA GLN A 122 14.17 -10.34 -11.56
C GLN A 122 12.69 -10.68 -11.32
N THR A 123 11.94 -9.73 -10.79
CA THR A 123 10.51 -9.80 -10.54
C THR A 123 9.68 -10.04 -11.80
N ALA A 124 10.02 -9.35 -12.89
CA ALA A 124 9.34 -9.54 -14.16
C ALA A 124 9.53 -10.95 -14.71
N LYS A 125 10.70 -11.55 -14.48
CA LYS A 125 11.01 -12.93 -14.91
C LYS A 125 10.20 -14.00 -14.19
N HIS A 126 9.64 -13.69 -13.03
CA HIS A 126 8.80 -14.61 -12.25
C HIS A 126 7.29 -14.45 -12.52
N LEU A 127 6.88 -13.37 -13.20
CA LEU A 127 5.47 -13.08 -13.47
C LEU A 127 5.04 -13.43 -14.90
N TYR A 128 6.01 -13.74 -15.76
CA TYR A 128 5.84 -14.22 -17.14
C TYR A 128 6.55 -15.55 -17.33
#